data_0bdb65808d7ae0fdc54437284b5a98ad
#
_entry.id   0bdb65808d7ae0fdc54437284b5a98ad
#
_cell.length_a   1.000
_cell.length_b   1.000
_cell.length_c   1.000
_cell.angle_alpha   90.00
_cell.angle_beta   90.00
_cell.angle_gamma   90.00
#
_symmetry.space_group_name_H-M   'P 1'
#
loop_
_entity.id
_entity.type
_entity.pdbx_description
1 polymer ?
#
loop_
_entity_poly.entity_id
_entity_poly.type
_entity_poly.pdbx_seq_one_letter_code
_entity_poly.pdbx_strand_id
1 'polypeptide(L)'
;HTAYRRQRQMCIRDRYEILCAAEEYGAELNMELKRRLKRQCLFAPRFLRESLEEFENAKQILMWNHRLVQAREGYARQLTSFAKMIQYTTRELDAGIFQDDHLEKRIKAALKKENVKLLSVVFYMTQQGKYEVHLTVKAMKGRVVLAKDIAFLVGKCIGRTMIPRQGERLVIGEEYGTIACMEGAKFQTLQGVARIGKGLEEISGDTFLMKDLPGGRKGVALSDGMGSGEEAFRDSTMVVEMLEELLEAGFPVETAVQMMNTALVTGREEVKFCTLDVCLFDLYQGSCEFVKAGASATFIKRKKEVEKIESTTLPIGVVQNIELDREERNLESGEYVIMVTDGVMDALPEGAQEEKLVEFIRETDIVLSLIH
;
A
#
# COMPACT_ATOMS: atom_id res chain seq x y z
N HIS A 1 62.35 -4.49 -30.41
CA HIS A 1 61.49 -3.63 -29.55
C HIS A 1 60.29 -3.00 -30.30
N THR A 2 60.46 -2.57 -31.52
CA THR A 2 59.36 -1.89 -32.32
C THR A 2 58.29 -2.86 -32.83
N ALA A 3 58.61 -4.08 -33.20
CA ALA A 3 57.64 -5.08 -33.64
C ALA A 3 56.72 -5.52 -32.52
N TYR A 4 57.27 -5.75 -31.33
CA TYR A 4 56.50 -6.12 -30.12
C TYR A 4 55.56 -4.99 -29.63
N ARG A 5 56.00 -3.74 -29.70
CA ARG A 5 55.16 -2.57 -29.40
C ARG A 5 53.99 -2.42 -30.36
N ARG A 6 54.22 -2.62 -31.70
CA ARG A 6 53.14 -2.59 -32.70
C ARG A 6 52.16 -3.72 -32.50
N GLN A 7 52.60 -4.92 -32.17
CA GLN A 7 51.75 -6.07 -31.90
C GLN A 7 50.87 -5.84 -30.65
N ARG A 8 51.47 -5.26 -29.61
CA ARG A 8 50.70 -4.93 -28.37
C ARG A 8 49.66 -3.83 -28.58
N GLN A 9 49.95 -2.79 -29.37
CA GLN A 9 49.01 -1.76 -29.73
C GLN A 9 47.87 -2.30 -30.62
N MET A 10 48.17 -3.21 -31.55
CA MET A 10 47.19 -3.87 -32.36
C MET A 10 46.24 -4.73 -31.53
N CYS A 11 46.73 -5.51 -30.56
CA CYS A 11 45.90 -6.30 -29.66
C CYS A 11 44.97 -5.45 -28.78
N ILE A 12 45.41 -4.26 -28.33
CA ILE A 12 44.58 -3.35 -27.54
C ILE A 12 43.47 -2.78 -28.38
N ARG A 13 43.76 -2.34 -29.61
CA ARG A 13 42.76 -1.81 -30.54
C ARG A 13 41.73 -2.89 -30.94
N ASP A 14 42.20 -4.09 -31.24
CA ASP A 14 41.33 -5.21 -31.61
C ASP A 14 40.39 -5.62 -30.44
N ARG A 15 40.87 -5.56 -29.18
CA ARG A 15 40.03 -5.78 -28.00
C ARG A 15 38.93 -4.75 -27.89
N TYR A 16 39.25 -3.46 -28.05
CA TYR A 16 38.25 -2.41 -28.03
C TYR A 16 37.18 -2.57 -29.08
N GLU A 17 37.58 -2.89 -30.32
CA GLU A 17 36.66 -3.16 -31.44
C GLU A 17 35.78 -4.41 -31.17
N ILE A 18 36.30 -5.43 -30.50
CA ILE A 18 35.54 -6.62 -30.09
C ILE A 18 34.50 -6.26 -29.03
N LEU A 19 34.88 -5.44 -28.03
CA LEU A 19 33.99 -5.02 -26.97
C LEU A 19 32.82 -4.15 -27.51
N CYS A 20 33.13 -3.20 -28.41
CA CYS A 20 32.11 -2.38 -29.06
C CYS A 20 31.19 -3.25 -29.94
N ALA A 21 31.74 -4.22 -30.65
CA ALA A 21 30.91 -5.14 -31.48
C ALA A 21 30.10 -6.11 -30.61
N ALA A 22 30.58 -6.52 -29.45
CA ALA A 22 29.83 -7.34 -28.50
C ALA A 22 28.66 -6.57 -27.87
N GLU A 23 28.84 -5.28 -27.63
CA GLU A 23 27.79 -4.39 -27.13
C GLU A 23 26.69 -4.17 -28.16
N GLU A 24 27.07 -4.02 -29.46
CA GLU A 24 26.14 -3.72 -30.53
C GLU A 24 25.42 -4.97 -31.10
N TYR A 25 26.15 -6.09 -31.21
CA TYR A 25 25.67 -7.30 -31.91
C TYR A 25 25.60 -8.54 -30.99
N GLY A 26 25.89 -8.41 -29.70
CA GLY A 26 25.92 -9.53 -28.77
C GLY A 26 26.99 -10.59 -29.10
N ALA A 27 26.72 -11.85 -28.71
CA ALA A 27 27.63 -12.98 -28.94
C ALA A 27 27.84 -13.32 -30.43
N GLU A 28 27.00 -12.84 -31.34
CA GLU A 28 27.07 -13.04 -32.78
C GLU A 28 27.92 -12.01 -33.52
N LEU A 29 29.03 -11.60 -32.94
CA LEU A 29 29.94 -10.63 -33.54
C LEU A 29 29.92 -10.55 -35.05
N ASN A 30 30.00 -9.35 -35.61
CA ASN A 30 30.06 -9.08 -37.05
C ASN A 30 31.04 -10.03 -37.76
N MET A 31 30.56 -10.69 -38.80
CA MET A 31 31.32 -11.68 -39.59
C MET A 31 32.62 -11.10 -40.18
N GLU A 32 32.62 -9.82 -40.51
CA GLU A 32 33.78 -9.12 -41.04
C GLU A 32 34.89 -8.98 -39.98
N LEU A 33 34.56 -8.65 -38.75
CA LEU A 33 35.47 -8.59 -37.61
C LEU A 33 36.08 -9.97 -37.34
N LYS A 34 35.27 -11.03 -37.36
CA LYS A 34 35.72 -12.43 -37.19
C LYS A 34 36.70 -12.84 -38.29
N ARG A 35 36.45 -12.48 -39.57
CA ARG A 35 37.33 -12.77 -40.69
C ARG A 35 38.63 -12.00 -40.63
N ARG A 36 38.60 -10.72 -40.24
CA ARG A 36 39.77 -9.87 -40.07
C ARG A 36 40.70 -10.41 -38.99
N LEU A 37 40.15 -10.74 -37.83
CA LEU A 37 40.89 -11.32 -36.71
C LEU A 37 41.52 -12.68 -37.06
N LYS A 38 40.81 -13.56 -37.77
CA LYS A 38 41.35 -14.85 -38.22
C LYS A 38 42.54 -14.71 -39.19
N ARG A 39 42.61 -13.64 -39.99
CA ARG A 39 43.73 -13.36 -40.87
C ARG A 39 44.95 -12.80 -40.13
N GLN A 40 44.76 -12.14 -39.03
CA GLN A 40 45.81 -11.43 -38.27
C GLN A 40 46.34 -12.18 -37.07
N CYS A 41 45.58 -13.13 -36.49
CA CYS A 41 45.95 -13.84 -35.28
C CYS A 41 45.71 -15.36 -35.41
N LEU A 42 46.74 -16.17 -35.22
CA LEU A 42 46.65 -17.63 -35.19
C LEU A 42 45.75 -18.16 -34.07
N PHE A 43 45.62 -17.43 -32.98
CA PHE A 43 44.80 -17.79 -31.81
C PHE A 43 43.46 -17.04 -31.76
N ALA A 44 43.01 -16.45 -32.86
CA ALA A 44 41.79 -15.67 -32.95
C ALA A 44 40.55 -16.36 -32.34
N PRO A 45 40.29 -17.67 -32.57
CA PRO A 45 39.11 -18.33 -32.00
C PRO A 45 39.14 -18.39 -30.46
N ARG A 46 40.30 -18.66 -29.86
CA ARG A 46 40.49 -18.70 -28.41
C ARG A 46 40.41 -17.30 -27.83
N PHE A 47 41.05 -16.33 -28.45
CA PHE A 47 41.04 -14.94 -28.05
C PHE A 47 39.64 -14.33 -28.07
N LEU A 48 38.84 -14.62 -29.12
CA LEU A 48 37.45 -14.16 -29.19
C LEU A 48 36.59 -14.76 -28.07
N ARG A 49 36.71 -16.06 -27.82
CA ARG A 49 35.94 -16.73 -26.76
C ARG A 49 36.29 -16.16 -25.39
N GLU A 50 37.55 -16.09 -25.03
CA GLU A 50 38.03 -15.56 -23.78
C GLU A 50 37.60 -14.07 -23.58
N SER A 51 37.68 -13.27 -24.67
CA SER A 51 37.25 -11.86 -24.60
C SER A 51 35.72 -11.71 -24.42
N LEU A 52 34.92 -12.57 -25.02
CA LEU A 52 33.47 -12.56 -24.85
C LEU A 52 33.06 -13.06 -23.47
N GLU A 53 33.69 -14.12 -22.96
CA GLU A 53 33.47 -14.63 -21.58
C GLU A 53 33.80 -13.56 -20.55
N GLU A 54 34.93 -12.85 -20.69
CA GLU A 54 35.31 -11.75 -19.80
C GLU A 54 34.35 -10.55 -19.91
N PHE A 55 33.85 -10.25 -21.11
CA PHE A 55 32.85 -9.19 -21.31
C PHE A 55 31.54 -9.51 -20.61
N GLU A 56 31.01 -10.73 -20.79
CA GLU A 56 29.79 -11.18 -20.13
C GLU A 56 29.95 -11.20 -18.60
N ASN A 57 31.07 -11.67 -18.10
CA ASN A 57 31.38 -11.63 -16.67
C ASN A 57 31.43 -10.20 -16.13
N ALA A 58 32.11 -9.29 -16.86
CA ALA A 58 32.19 -7.88 -16.47
C ALA A 58 30.79 -7.21 -16.49
N LYS A 59 29.97 -7.53 -17.49
CA LYS A 59 28.58 -7.04 -17.59
C LYS A 59 27.74 -7.52 -16.42
N GLN A 60 27.83 -8.81 -16.07
CA GLN A 60 27.14 -9.36 -14.91
C GLN A 60 27.57 -8.67 -13.61
N ILE A 61 28.88 -8.52 -13.38
CA ILE A 61 29.41 -7.83 -12.20
C ILE A 61 28.90 -6.38 -12.13
N LEU A 62 28.85 -5.68 -13.28
CA LEU A 62 28.35 -4.31 -13.34
C LEU A 62 26.86 -4.24 -12.98
N MET A 63 26.06 -5.16 -13.53
CA MET A 63 24.64 -5.28 -13.23
C MET A 63 24.40 -5.59 -11.74
N TRP A 64 25.16 -6.51 -11.14
CA TRP A 64 25.09 -6.84 -9.74
C TRP A 64 25.44 -5.65 -8.85
N ASN A 65 26.53 -4.93 -9.18
CA ASN A 65 26.91 -3.73 -8.44
C ASN A 65 25.85 -2.65 -8.54
N HIS A 66 25.25 -2.45 -9.72
CA HIS A 66 24.18 -1.48 -9.89
C HIS A 66 22.95 -1.85 -9.05
N ARG A 67 22.51 -3.11 -9.08
CA ARG A 67 21.42 -3.61 -8.23
C ARG A 67 21.72 -3.44 -6.74
N LEU A 68 22.96 -3.72 -6.32
CA LEU A 68 23.37 -3.56 -4.92
C LEU A 68 23.30 -2.09 -4.47
N VAL A 69 23.75 -1.15 -5.29
CA VAL A 69 23.68 0.28 -5.00
C VAL A 69 22.20 0.72 -4.91
N GLN A 70 21.37 0.30 -5.85
CA GLN A 70 19.94 0.61 -5.87
C GLN A 70 19.23 0.05 -4.63
N ALA A 71 19.52 -1.19 -4.25
CA ALA A 71 18.98 -1.80 -3.03
C ALA A 71 19.37 -1.02 -1.78
N ARG A 72 20.65 -0.64 -1.65
CA ARG A 72 21.13 0.19 -0.53
C ARG A 72 20.44 1.53 -0.44
N GLU A 73 20.23 2.21 -1.56
CA GLU A 73 19.52 3.49 -1.60
C GLU A 73 18.04 3.30 -1.25
N GLY A 74 17.42 2.22 -1.71
CA GLY A 74 16.05 1.84 -1.35
C GLY A 74 15.90 1.63 0.15
N TYR A 75 16.75 0.80 0.75
CA TYR A 75 16.73 0.56 2.19
C TYR A 75 17.03 1.82 3.00
N ALA A 76 17.97 2.67 2.57
CA ALA A 76 18.26 3.93 3.25
C ALA A 76 17.03 4.86 3.26
N ARG A 77 16.29 4.94 2.15
CA ARG A 77 15.02 5.70 2.08
C ARG A 77 13.95 5.12 3.00
N GLN A 78 13.79 3.80 3.03
CA GLN A 78 12.87 3.12 3.95
C GLN A 78 13.20 3.42 5.40
N LEU A 79 14.46 3.23 5.82
CA LEU A 79 14.91 3.53 7.18
C LEU A 79 14.69 5.00 7.55
N THR A 80 14.91 5.92 6.61
CA THR A 80 14.64 7.34 6.83
C THR A 80 13.14 7.61 7.03
N SER A 81 12.28 6.96 6.26
CA SER A 81 10.83 7.05 6.41
C SER A 81 10.36 6.47 7.74
N PHE A 82 10.88 5.33 8.16
CA PHE A 82 10.64 4.76 9.48
C PHE A 82 11.05 5.71 10.61
N ALA A 83 12.26 6.29 10.53
CA ALA A 83 12.74 7.22 11.53
C ALA A 83 11.85 8.47 11.64
N LYS A 84 11.42 9.04 10.51
CA LYS A 84 10.48 10.18 10.49
C LYS A 84 9.14 9.80 11.10
N MET A 85 8.63 8.62 10.79
CA MET A 85 7.37 8.16 11.35
C MET A 85 7.45 7.95 12.86
N ILE A 86 8.49 7.29 13.37
CA ILE A 86 8.70 7.12 14.81
C ILE A 86 8.75 8.49 15.50
N GLN A 87 9.49 9.46 14.94
CA GLN A 87 9.54 10.82 15.47
C GLN A 87 8.18 11.51 15.46
N TYR A 88 7.42 11.36 14.38
CA TYR A 88 6.08 11.93 14.25
C TYR A 88 5.14 11.32 15.29
N THR A 89 5.06 9.98 15.36
CA THR A 89 4.20 9.26 16.32
C THR A 89 4.57 9.59 17.77
N THR A 90 5.87 9.67 18.08
CA THR A 90 6.32 10.03 19.44
C THR A 90 5.88 11.45 19.82
N ARG A 91 6.03 12.41 18.89
CA ARG A 91 5.58 13.79 19.12
C ARG A 91 4.06 13.91 19.27
N GLU A 92 3.31 13.15 18.46
CA GLU A 92 1.85 13.11 18.57
C GLU A 92 1.40 12.56 19.93
N LEU A 93 2.00 11.45 20.36
CA LEU A 93 1.68 10.85 21.66
C LEU A 93 2.00 11.80 22.80
N ASP A 94 3.17 12.41 22.81
CA ASP A 94 3.58 13.34 23.88
C ASP A 94 2.72 14.60 23.90
N ALA A 95 2.35 15.14 22.73
CA ALA A 95 1.52 16.33 22.64
C ALA A 95 0.03 16.06 22.93
N GLY A 96 -0.43 14.83 22.66
CA GLY A 96 -1.82 14.43 22.82
C GLY A 96 -2.19 14.04 24.26
N ILE A 97 -1.25 13.58 25.07
CA ILE A 97 -1.50 13.16 26.45
C ILE A 97 -1.69 14.39 27.33
N PHE A 98 -2.79 14.42 28.06
CA PHE A 98 -3.06 15.47 29.03
C PHE A 98 -3.69 14.89 30.31
N GLN A 99 -3.62 15.66 31.38
CA GLN A 99 -4.26 15.35 32.68
C GLN A 99 -5.40 16.30 32.93
N ASP A 100 -6.53 15.76 33.35
CA ASP A 100 -7.70 16.51 33.79
C ASP A 100 -8.27 15.88 35.07
N ASP A 101 -7.81 16.38 36.19
CA ASP A 101 -8.20 15.88 37.50
C ASP A 101 -9.71 16.02 37.76
N HIS A 102 -10.36 17.02 37.16
CA HIS A 102 -11.80 17.23 37.31
C HIS A 102 -12.59 16.17 36.53
N LEU A 103 -12.17 15.91 35.30
CA LEU A 103 -12.76 14.90 34.47
C LEU A 103 -12.52 13.48 35.01
N GLU A 104 -11.33 13.20 35.56
CA GLU A 104 -11.00 11.94 36.21
C GLU A 104 -11.95 11.69 37.40
N LYS A 105 -12.14 12.69 38.28
CA LYS A 105 -13.06 12.59 39.43
C LYS A 105 -14.51 12.33 38.98
N ARG A 106 -14.96 12.95 37.90
CA ARG A 106 -16.30 12.73 37.34
C ARG A 106 -16.46 11.31 36.79
N ILE A 107 -15.49 10.82 36.03
CA ILE A 107 -15.49 9.45 35.52
C ILE A 107 -15.45 8.44 36.62
N LYS A 108 -14.56 8.62 37.63
CA LYS A 108 -14.46 7.77 38.81
C LYS A 108 -15.78 7.68 39.59
N ALA A 109 -16.45 8.79 39.76
CA ALA A 109 -17.76 8.86 40.46
C ALA A 109 -18.86 8.14 39.63
N ALA A 110 -18.88 8.32 38.32
CA ALA A 110 -19.82 7.65 37.42
C ALA A 110 -19.62 6.14 37.41
N LEU A 111 -18.40 5.66 37.21
CA LEU A 111 -18.05 4.25 37.22
C LEU A 111 -18.34 3.56 38.54
N LYS A 112 -18.09 4.25 39.69
CA LYS A 112 -18.40 3.74 41.04
C LYS A 112 -19.87 3.45 41.23
N LYS A 113 -20.77 4.24 40.65
CA LYS A 113 -22.25 4.02 40.72
C LYS A 113 -22.63 2.69 40.02
N GLU A 114 -21.91 2.29 38.98
CA GLU A 114 -22.13 1.05 38.28
C GLU A 114 -21.29 -0.13 38.82
N ASN A 115 -20.72 0.00 40.01
CA ASN A 115 -19.84 -0.99 40.65
C ASN A 115 -18.59 -1.30 39.80
N VAL A 116 -18.04 -0.32 39.15
CA VAL A 116 -16.74 -0.38 38.45
C VAL A 116 -15.72 0.44 39.23
N LYS A 117 -14.57 -0.17 39.52
CA LYS A 117 -13.46 0.49 40.20
C LYS A 117 -12.43 0.94 39.14
N LEU A 118 -12.16 2.26 39.13
CA LEU A 118 -11.10 2.84 38.30
C LEU A 118 -9.76 2.78 39.06
N LEU A 119 -8.72 2.28 38.41
CA LEU A 119 -7.33 2.29 38.89
C LEU A 119 -6.58 3.49 38.33
N SER A 120 -6.61 3.66 37.03
CA SER A 120 -5.94 4.76 36.32
C SER A 120 -6.73 5.16 35.08
N VAL A 121 -6.56 6.40 34.66
CA VAL A 121 -7.09 6.93 33.42
C VAL A 121 -6.02 7.79 32.76
N VAL A 122 -5.92 7.68 31.44
CA VAL A 122 -5.07 8.51 30.59
C VAL A 122 -5.96 9.11 29.51
N PHE A 123 -5.90 10.43 29.38
CA PHE A 123 -6.61 11.17 28.35
C PHE A 123 -5.64 11.47 27.21
N TYR A 124 -6.08 11.22 26.02
CA TYR A 124 -5.37 11.54 24.81
C TYR A 124 -6.28 12.35 23.88
N MET A 125 -5.73 13.39 23.28
CA MET A 125 -6.40 14.17 22.24
C MET A 125 -5.62 14.08 20.95
N THR A 126 -6.26 13.59 19.90
CA THR A 126 -5.64 13.56 18.58
C THR A 126 -5.45 14.97 18.02
N GLN A 127 -4.59 15.14 17.01
CA GLN A 127 -4.42 16.43 16.32
C GLN A 127 -5.74 16.97 15.74
N GLN A 128 -6.67 16.08 15.41
CA GLN A 128 -8.02 16.44 14.94
C GLN A 128 -8.97 16.86 16.07
N GLY A 129 -8.48 16.97 17.31
CA GLY A 129 -9.29 17.33 18.47
C GLY A 129 -10.25 16.23 18.93
N LYS A 130 -9.98 14.96 18.60
CA LYS A 130 -10.75 13.80 19.01
C LYS A 130 -10.23 13.22 20.32
N TYR A 131 -11.16 12.83 21.21
CA TYR A 131 -10.80 12.22 22.49
C TYR A 131 -10.59 10.72 22.35
N GLU A 132 -9.52 10.25 22.96
CA GLU A 132 -9.27 8.85 23.28
C GLU A 132 -8.96 8.74 24.77
N VAL A 133 -9.59 7.79 25.45
CA VAL A 133 -9.47 7.65 26.92
C VAL A 133 -9.13 6.20 27.24
N HIS A 134 -7.98 6.01 27.83
CA HIS A 134 -7.52 4.70 28.29
C HIS A 134 -7.82 4.55 29.78
N LEU A 135 -8.58 3.53 30.14
CA LEU A 135 -8.98 3.28 31.51
C LEU A 135 -8.51 1.90 31.95
N THR A 136 -7.86 1.83 33.12
CA THR A 136 -7.65 0.55 33.79
C THR A 136 -8.72 0.39 34.85
N VAL A 137 -9.61 -0.56 34.66
CA VAL A 137 -10.82 -0.75 35.46
C VAL A 137 -11.02 -2.21 35.87
N LYS A 138 -11.82 -2.45 36.89
CA LYS A 138 -12.37 -3.77 37.22
C LYS A 138 -13.81 -3.68 37.69
N ALA A 139 -14.57 -4.68 37.40
CA ALA A 139 -15.90 -4.85 37.92
C ALA A 139 -15.84 -5.32 39.39
N MET A 140 -16.85 -4.99 40.16
CA MET A 140 -16.96 -5.34 41.59
C MET A 140 -18.21 -6.18 41.83
N LYS A 141 -18.23 -6.92 42.91
CA LYS A 141 -19.39 -7.70 43.40
C LYS A 141 -19.80 -8.85 42.44
N GLY A 142 -18.85 -9.53 41.83
CA GLY A 142 -19.13 -10.67 40.94
C GLY A 142 -19.83 -10.32 39.64
N ARG A 143 -19.82 -9.02 39.26
CA ARG A 143 -20.47 -8.55 38.03
C ARG A 143 -19.51 -8.57 36.86
N VAL A 144 -20.08 -8.66 35.65
CA VAL A 144 -19.40 -8.44 34.39
C VAL A 144 -19.99 -7.20 33.73
N VAL A 145 -19.14 -6.28 33.29
CA VAL A 145 -19.56 -5.00 32.71
C VAL A 145 -19.07 -4.97 31.25
N LEU A 146 -19.94 -4.55 30.33
CA LEU A 146 -19.57 -4.43 28.94
C LEU A 146 -18.71 -3.19 28.71
N ALA A 147 -17.71 -3.31 27.85
CA ALA A 147 -16.85 -2.18 27.47
C ALA A 147 -17.65 -1.01 26.87
N LYS A 148 -18.72 -1.31 26.10
CA LYS A 148 -19.61 -0.29 25.55
C LYS A 148 -20.33 0.54 26.62
N ASP A 149 -20.70 -0.08 27.77
CA ASP A 149 -21.37 0.64 28.85
C ASP A 149 -20.39 1.57 29.56
N ILE A 150 -19.14 1.14 29.72
CA ILE A 150 -18.06 1.97 30.23
C ILE A 150 -17.79 3.15 29.29
N ALA A 151 -17.68 2.91 27.99
CA ALA A 151 -17.47 3.97 27.00
C ALA A 151 -18.65 4.98 27.00
N PHE A 152 -19.86 4.50 27.12
CA PHE A 152 -21.04 5.37 27.23
C PHE A 152 -20.99 6.28 28.49
N LEU A 153 -20.59 5.74 29.66
CA LEU A 153 -20.42 6.52 30.86
C LEU A 153 -19.30 7.56 30.73
N VAL A 154 -18.19 7.19 30.13
CA VAL A 154 -17.10 8.10 29.81
C VAL A 154 -17.60 9.21 28.89
N GLY A 155 -18.34 8.86 27.85
CA GLY A 155 -18.94 9.80 26.90
C GLY A 155 -19.85 10.81 27.57
N LYS A 156 -20.72 10.38 28.51
CA LYS A 156 -21.53 11.28 29.34
C LYS A 156 -20.68 12.24 30.16
N CYS A 157 -19.55 11.79 30.67
CA CYS A 157 -18.65 12.65 31.43
C CYS A 157 -17.93 13.67 30.56
N ILE A 158 -17.55 13.31 29.35
CA ILE A 158 -16.85 14.18 28.39
C ILE A 158 -17.82 15.10 27.62
N GLY A 159 -19.08 14.68 27.46
CA GLY A 159 -20.07 15.36 26.63
C GLY A 159 -19.93 14.99 25.12
N ARG A 160 -19.40 13.81 24.82
CA ARG A 160 -19.19 13.28 23.47
C ARG A 160 -19.60 11.83 23.37
N THR A 161 -19.94 11.38 22.19
CA THR A 161 -20.23 9.95 21.95
C THR A 161 -18.90 9.19 21.97
N MET A 162 -18.76 8.25 22.91
CA MET A 162 -17.58 7.40 23.01
C MET A 162 -17.95 5.95 22.75
N ILE A 163 -17.07 5.24 22.04
CA ILE A 163 -17.19 3.81 21.76
C ILE A 163 -15.91 3.09 22.20
N PRO A 164 -15.98 1.81 22.55
CA PRO A 164 -14.76 1.01 22.76
C PRO A 164 -13.96 0.93 21.48
N ARG A 165 -12.64 0.93 21.59
CA ARG A 165 -11.75 0.69 20.45
C ARG A 165 -11.95 -0.72 19.93
N GLN A 166 -11.96 -0.91 18.62
CA GLN A 166 -12.09 -2.23 18.01
C GLN A 166 -10.89 -3.14 18.33
N GLY A 167 -11.15 -4.43 18.48
CA GLY A 167 -10.10 -5.41 18.81
C GLY A 167 -9.76 -5.53 20.30
N GLU A 168 -10.38 -4.72 21.17
CA GLU A 168 -10.16 -4.80 22.62
C GLU A 168 -11.19 -5.69 23.35
N ARG A 169 -10.96 -5.87 24.65
CA ARG A 169 -11.84 -6.67 25.50
C ARG A 169 -13.27 -6.13 25.48
N LEU A 170 -14.22 -6.99 25.15
CA LEU A 170 -15.63 -6.62 25.13
C LEU A 170 -16.26 -6.56 26.52
N VAL A 171 -15.63 -7.21 27.49
CA VAL A 171 -16.15 -7.37 28.86
C VAL A 171 -15.05 -7.22 29.90
N ILE A 172 -15.41 -6.62 31.04
CA ILE A 172 -14.57 -6.47 32.22
C ILE A 172 -15.17 -7.27 33.38
N GLY A 173 -14.34 -8.13 33.97
CA GLY A 173 -14.64 -8.92 35.15
C GLY A 173 -14.01 -8.36 36.41
N GLU A 174 -13.75 -9.23 37.40
CA GLU A 174 -13.19 -8.88 38.70
C GLU A 174 -11.70 -8.54 38.67
N GLU A 175 -11.00 -8.91 37.59
CA GLU A 175 -9.60 -8.55 37.39
C GLU A 175 -9.47 -7.18 36.69
N TYR A 176 -8.39 -6.47 37.02
CA TYR A 176 -8.10 -5.23 36.33
C TYR A 176 -7.82 -5.49 34.86
N GLY A 177 -8.50 -4.77 33.99
CA GLY A 177 -8.32 -4.77 32.55
C GLY A 177 -8.26 -3.35 32.02
N THR A 178 -7.49 -3.15 30.97
CA THR A 178 -7.44 -1.86 30.28
C THR A 178 -8.45 -1.86 29.14
N ILE A 179 -9.16 -0.75 28.98
CA ILE A 179 -10.07 -0.46 27.87
C ILE A 179 -9.68 0.88 27.29
N ALA A 180 -9.55 0.96 25.98
CA ALA A 180 -9.50 2.24 25.27
C ALA A 180 -10.89 2.58 24.74
N CYS A 181 -11.34 3.80 25.06
CA CYS A 181 -12.55 4.39 24.53
C CYS A 181 -12.18 5.53 23.61
N MET A 182 -12.70 5.53 22.42
CA MET A 182 -12.46 6.57 21.40
C MET A 182 -13.76 7.29 21.04
N GLU A 183 -13.63 8.51 20.55
CA GLU A 183 -14.80 9.25 20.05
C GLU A 183 -15.39 8.50 18.85
N GLY A 184 -16.70 8.28 18.86
CA GLY A 184 -17.40 7.56 17.80
C GLY A 184 -17.39 8.33 16.49
N ALA A 185 -17.21 7.60 15.39
CA ALA A 185 -17.24 8.17 14.05
C ALA A 185 -18.63 8.73 13.72
N LYS A 186 -18.67 9.81 12.94
CA LYS A 186 -19.89 10.46 12.47
C LYS A 186 -20.56 9.70 11.34
N PHE A 187 -19.74 9.05 10.50
CA PHE A 187 -20.18 8.30 9.33
C PHE A 187 -19.90 6.81 9.52
N GLN A 188 -20.69 6.01 8.81
CA GLN A 188 -20.47 4.57 8.64
C GLN A 188 -20.46 4.26 7.15
N THR A 189 -19.65 3.30 6.76
CA THR A 189 -19.64 2.79 5.38
C THR A 189 -20.32 1.43 5.33
N LEU A 190 -21.19 1.27 4.33
CA LEU A 190 -21.68 -0.04 3.90
C LEU A 190 -20.85 -0.48 2.69
N GLN A 191 -20.54 -1.74 2.59
CA GLN A 191 -19.64 -2.26 1.58
C GLN A 191 -20.21 -3.52 0.93
N GLY A 192 -19.95 -3.69 -0.35
CA GLY A 192 -20.24 -4.90 -1.10
C GLY A 192 -19.11 -5.20 -2.07
N VAL A 193 -18.84 -6.47 -2.30
CA VAL A 193 -17.82 -6.94 -3.24
C VAL A 193 -18.47 -7.94 -4.17
N ALA A 194 -18.17 -7.81 -5.47
CA ALA A 194 -18.44 -8.84 -6.46
C ALA A 194 -17.15 -9.19 -7.17
N ARG A 195 -16.89 -10.48 -7.34
CA ARG A 195 -15.71 -11.01 -8.03
C ARG A 195 -16.11 -12.12 -8.97
N ILE A 196 -15.61 -12.08 -10.19
CA ILE A 196 -15.88 -13.09 -11.22
C ILE A 196 -14.57 -13.39 -11.91
N GLY A 197 -14.23 -14.67 -12.05
CA GLY A 197 -13.06 -15.12 -12.82
C GLY A 197 -13.28 -14.94 -14.32
N LYS A 198 -12.21 -14.73 -15.07
CA LYS A 198 -12.24 -14.55 -16.52
C LYS A 198 -12.34 -15.92 -17.22
N GLY A 199 -13.39 -16.12 -18.02
CA GLY A 199 -13.55 -17.32 -18.84
C GLY A 199 -13.72 -18.62 -18.04
N LEU A 200 -12.79 -19.58 -18.22
CA LEU A 200 -12.76 -20.87 -17.51
C LEU A 200 -11.85 -20.87 -16.27
N GLU A 201 -11.22 -19.73 -15.96
CA GLU A 201 -10.36 -19.64 -14.79
C GLU A 201 -11.19 -19.50 -13.51
N GLU A 202 -10.93 -20.39 -12.54
CA GLU A 202 -11.57 -20.33 -11.22
C GLU A 202 -11.02 -19.23 -10.34
N ILE A 203 -9.82 -18.73 -10.64
CA ILE A 203 -9.08 -17.73 -9.83
C ILE A 203 -8.88 -16.47 -10.67
N SER A 204 -9.39 -15.33 -10.17
CA SER A 204 -9.07 -14.00 -10.70
C SER A 204 -7.74 -13.51 -10.16
N GLY A 205 -6.94 -12.80 -10.96
CA GLY A 205 -5.71 -12.14 -10.54
C GLY A 205 -5.90 -10.99 -9.56
N ASP A 206 -7.14 -10.49 -9.42
CA ASP A 206 -7.48 -9.37 -8.57
C ASP A 206 -7.52 -9.73 -7.10
N THR A 207 -7.11 -8.80 -6.26
CA THR A 207 -7.26 -8.90 -4.79
C THR A 207 -7.75 -7.57 -4.24
N PHE A 208 -8.49 -7.62 -3.13
CA PHE A 208 -9.01 -6.43 -2.49
C PHE A 208 -8.76 -6.43 -0.99
N LEU A 209 -8.71 -5.23 -0.41
CA LEU A 209 -8.66 -4.96 1.02
C LEU A 209 -9.89 -4.18 1.45
N MET A 210 -10.44 -4.53 2.59
CA MET A 210 -11.44 -3.73 3.31
C MET A 210 -11.14 -3.82 4.80
N LYS A 211 -10.60 -2.73 5.37
CA LYS A 211 -10.10 -2.73 6.74
C LYS A 211 -10.46 -1.46 7.48
N ASP A 212 -10.85 -1.61 8.74
CA ASP A 212 -10.94 -0.48 9.66
C ASP A 212 -9.53 -0.15 10.17
N LEU A 213 -9.13 1.11 9.99
CA LEU A 213 -7.80 1.61 10.30
C LEU A 213 -7.82 2.49 11.56
N PRO A 214 -6.67 2.67 12.22
CA PRO A 214 -6.56 3.58 13.36
C PRO A 214 -7.06 5.00 13.03
N GLY A 215 -7.57 5.70 14.04
CA GLY A 215 -8.02 7.09 13.91
C GLY A 215 -9.38 7.26 13.22
N GLY A 216 -10.25 6.23 13.23
CA GLY A 216 -11.60 6.32 12.65
C GLY A 216 -11.58 6.39 11.13
N ARG A 217 -10.57 5.80 10.51
CA ARG A 217 -10.46 5.67 9.05
C ARG A 217 -10.86 4.28 8.61
N LYS A 218 -11.27 4.17 7.36
CA LYS A 218 -11.49 2.90 6.68
C LYS A 218 -10.71 2.86 5.39
N GLY A 219 -9.91 1.81 5.22
CA GLY A 219 -9.17 1.54 3.99
C GLY A 219 -9.92 0.55 3.11
N VAL A 220 -10.04 0.88 1.84
CA VAL A 220 -10.47 -0.02 0.78
C VAL A 220 -9.42 0.04 -0.32
N ALA A 221 -8.97 -1.10 -0.78
CA ALA A 221 -8.01 -1.17 -1.88
C ALA A 221 -8.36 -2.28 -2.87
N LEU A 222 -8.02 -2.05 -4.14
CA LEU A 222 -8.00 -3.04 -5.20
C LEU A 222 -6.59 -3.12 -5.77
N SER A 223 -6.16 -4.32 -6.09
CA SER A 223 -4.91 -4.58 -6.79
C SER A 223 -5.14 -5.68 -7.82
N ASP A 224 -4.65 -5.45 -9.02
CA ASP A 224 -4.63 -6.43 -10.10
C ASP A 224 -3.18 -6.79 -10.41
N GLY A 225 -2.88 -8.11 -10.40
CA GLY A 225 -1.56 -8.64 -10.71
C GLY A 225 -1.35 -8.78 -12.21
N MET A 226 -0.10 -8.73 -12.65
CA MET A 226 0.24 -8.91 -14.06
C MET A 226 -0.17 -10.28 -14.60
N GLY A 227 -1.01 -10.32 -15.62
CA GLY A 227 -1.47 -11.55 -16.26
C GLY A 227 -2.76 -12.10 -15.68
N SER A 228 -2.90 -13.43 -15.62
CA SER A 228 -4.09 -14.10 -15.11
C SER A 228 -3.73 -15.32 -14.27
N GLY A 229 -4.71 -15.84 -13.51
CA GLY A 229 -4.58 -17.07 -12.76
C GLY A 229 -3.81 -16.94 -11.44
N GLU A 230 -3.24 -18.06 -10.96
CA GLU A 230 -2.70 -18.20 -9.59
C GLU A 230 -1.48 -17.29 -9.32
N GLU A 231 -0.66 -17.04 -10.33
CA GLU A 231 0.54 -16.20 -10.18
C GLU A 231 0.17 -14.73 -10.01
N ALA A 232 -0.71 -14.20 -10.85
CA ALA A 232 -1.24 -12.85 -10.74
C ALA A 232 -1.96 -12.64 -9.40
N PHE A 233 -2.75 -13.62 -8.98
CA PHE A 233 -3.42 -13.61 -7.68
C PHE A 233 -2.43 -13.55 -6.51
N ARG A 234 -1.34 -14.31 -6.57
CA ARG A 234 -0.31 -14.30 -5.52
C ARG A 234 0.39 -12.95 -5.42
N ASP A 235 0.69 -12.34 -6.56
CA ASP A 235 1.37 -11.05 -6.59
C ASP A 235 0.46 -9.93 -6.09
N SER A 236 -0.80 -9.88 -6.52
CA SER A 236 -1.78 -8.90 -6.03
C SER A 236 -2.09 -9.08 -4.53
N THR A 237 -2.18 -10.33 -4.06
CA THR A 237 -2.39 -10.65 -2.64
C THR A 237 -1.24 -10.13 -1.79
N MET A 238 0.00 -10.38 -2.20
CA MET A 238 1.18 -9.89 -1.48
C MET A 238 1.18 -8.36 -1.40
N VAL A 239 0.81 -7.67 -2.47
CA VAL A 239 0.72 -6.20 -2.50
C VAL A 239 -0.33 -5.70 -1.51
N VAL A 240 -1.50 -6.33 -1.48
CA VAL A 240 -2.60 -5.96 -0.59
C VAL A 240 -2.25 -6.22 0.88
N GLU A 241 -1.62 -7.36 1.19
CA GLU A 241 -1.17 -7.70 2.54
C GLU A 241 -0.10 -6.71 3.04
N MET A 242 0.88 -6.36 2.20
CA MET A 242 1.87 -5.33 2.55
C MET A 242 1.23 -3.97 2.82
N LEU A 243 0.24 -3.58 1.99
CA LEU A 243 -0.49 -2.33 2.19
C LEU A 243 -1.25 -2.35 3.52
N GLU A 244 -1.95 -3.45 3.82
CA GLU A 244 -2.68 -3.63 5.08
C GLU A 244 -1.77 -3.44 6.29
N GLU A 245 -0.65 -4.17 6.34
CA GLU A 245 0.32 -4.08 7.44
C GLU A 245 0.86 -2.66 7.64
N LEU A 246 1.21 -1.98 6.56
CA LEU A 246 1.74 -0.62 6.63
C LEU A 246 0.68 0.40 7.08
N LEU A 247 -0.55 0.30 6.58
CA LEU A 247 -1.65 1.19 6.99
C LEU A 247 -2.07 0.93 8.43
N GLU A 248 -2.10 -0.32 8.90
CA GLU A 248 -2.36 -0.68 10.31
C GLU A 248 -1.27 -0.16 11.23
N ALA A 249 -0.02 -0.19 10.78
CA ALA A 249 1.11 0.40 11.50
C ALA A 249 1.06 1.94 11.54
N GLY A 250 0.09 2.57 10.84
CA GLY A 250 -0.12 4.02 10.82
C GLY A 250 0.72 4.78 9.79
N PHE A 251 1.33 4.11 8.82
CA PHE A 251 2.04 4.81 7.74
C PHE A 251 1.06 5.62 6.87
N PRO A 252 1.44 6.85 6.49
CA PRO A 252 0.74 7.55 5.41
C PRO A 252 0.73 6.69 4.14
N VAL A 253 -0.40 6.67 3.42
CA VAL A 253 -0.57 5.81 2.25
C VAL A 253 0.51 6.00 1.19
N GLU A 254 0.90 7.25 0.94
CA GLU A 254 1.96 7.57 -0.01
C GLU A 254 3.30 6.92 0.41
N THR A 255 3.66 7.00 1.70
CA THR A 255 4.86 6.35 2.21
C THR A 255 4.75 4.83 2.11
N ALA A 256 3.60 4.26 2.44
CA ALA A 256 3.35 2.83 2.32
C ALA A 256 3.55 2.34 0.88
N VAL A 257 2.93 3.02 -0.09
CA VAL A 257 3.06 2.66 -1.52
C VAL A 257 4.49 2.83 -2.03
N GLN A 258 5.22 3.88 -1.63
CA GLN A 258 6.63 4.05 -1.99
C GLN A 258 7.51 2.93 -1.43
N MET A 259 7.26 2.49 -0.19
CA MET A 259 7.97 1.37 0.43
C MET A 259 7.70 0.06 -0.30
N MET A 260 6.44 -0.23 -0.60
CA MET A 260 6.03 -1.39 -1.38
C MET A 260 6.66 -1.40 -2.77
N ASN A 261 6.59 -0.27 -3.49
CA ASN A 261 7.22 -0.12 -4.80
C ASN A 261 8.73 -0.41 -4.73
N THR A 262 9.43 0.13 -3.72
CA THR A 262 10.86 -0.14 -3.54
C THR A 262 11.12 -1.64 -3.32
N ALA A 263 10.32 -2.32 -2.51
CA ALA A 263 10.44 -3.75 -2.27
C ALA A 263 10.22 -4.58 -3.54
N LEU A 264 9.23 -4.23 -4.35
CA LEU A 264 8.92 -4.90 -5.62
C LEU A 264 10.04 -4.74 -6.65
N VAL A 265 10.58 -3.52 -6.80
CA VAL A 265 11.65 -3.23 -7.78
C VAL A 265 12.98 -3.87 -7.39
N THR A 266 13.30 -3.95 -6.09
CA THR A 266 14.64 -4.41 -5.64
C THR A 266 14.70 -5.91 -5.36
N GLY A 267 13.59 -6.57 -5.11
CA GLY A 267 13.56 -7.93 -4.56
C GLY A 267 13.58 -9.07 -5.58
N ARG A 268 13.49 -8.81 -6.91
CA ARG A 268 13.19 -9.87 -7.87
C ARG A 268 14.05 -9.80 -9.13
N GLU A 269 14.31 -10.98 -9.74
CA GLU A 269 14.98 -11.11 -11.04
C GLU A 269 14.02 -10.75 -12.20
N GLU A 270 12.74 -11.01 -12.05
CA GLU A 270 11.69 -10.69 -13.04
C GLU A 270 10.94 -9.42 -12.63
N VAL A 271 10.62 -8.60 -13.64
CA VAL A 271 9.80 -7.40 -13.43
C VAL A 271 8.37 -7.85 -13.19
N LYS A 272 7.90 -7.68 -11.95
CA LYS A 272 6.51 -7.90 -11.57
C LYS A 272 5.91 -6.59 -11.15
N PHE A 273 4.77 -6.27 -11.70
CA PHE A 273 4.04 -5.05 -11.38
C PHE A 273 2.58 -5.36 -11.11
N CYS A 274 1.98 -4.56 -10.26
CA CYS A 274 0.56 -4.63 -9.94
C CYS A 274 -0.04 -3.24 -10.03
N THR A 275 -1.29 -3.17 -10.41
CA THR A 275 -2.07 -1.95 -10.24
C THR A 275 -2.40 -1.76 -8.76
N LEU A 276 -2.62 -0.53 -8.34
CA LEU A 276 -3.06 -0.22 -6.99
C LEU A 276 -4.05 0.93 -7.01
N ASP A 277 -5.23 0.68 -6.49
CA ASP A 277 -6.30 1.65 -6.25
C ASP A 277 -6.65 1.65 -4.77
N VAL A 278 -6.50 2.78 -4.09
CA VAL A 278 -6.72 2.90 -2.64
C VAL A 278 -7.68 4.03 -2.34
N CYS A 279 -8.69 3.75 -1.53
CA CYS A 279 -9.62 4.71 -0.97
C CYS A 279 -9.50 4.71 0.56
N LEU A 280 -9.13 5.84 1.14
CA LEU A 280 -9.06 6.04 2.59
C LEU A 280 -10.18 6.97 3.04
N PHE A 281 -11.20 6.42 3.67
CA PHE A 281 -12.32 7.18 4.20
C PHE A 281 -12.01 7.69 5.60
N ASP A 282 -12.15 8.99 5.82
CA ASP A 282 -12.19 9.60 7.14
C ASP A 282 -13.64 9.60 7.63
N LEU A 283 -13.95 8.73 8.58
CA LEU A 283 -15.31 8.56 9.09
C LEU A 283 -15.74 9.68 10.05
N TYR A 284 -14.83 10.54 10.48
CA TYR A 284 -15.17 11.72 11.29
C TYR A 284 -15.56 12.91 10.42
N GLN A 285 -14.84 13.13 9.31
CA GLN A 285 -15.04 14.28 8.44
C GLN A 285 -15.97 13.97 7.27
N GLY A 286 -16.03 12.72 6.83
CA GLY A 286 -16.74 12.30 5.62
C GLY A 286 -15.96 12.59 4.36
N SER A 287 -14.62 12.65 4.44
CA SER A 287 -13.77 12.75 3.26
C SER A 287 -13.22 11.39 2.84
N CYS A 288 -12.86 11.27 1.60
CA CYS A 288 -12.15 10.13 1.05
C CYS A 288 -10.93 10.60 0.27
N GLU A 289 -9.78 10.04 0.62
CA GLU A 289 -8.53 10.20 -0.12
C GLU A 289 -8.39 9.04 -1.10
N PHE A 290 -8.19 9.35 -2.38
CA PHE A 290 -7.96 8.41 -3.46
C PHE A 290 -6.50 8.43 -3.83
N VAL A 291 -5.85 7.27 -3.85
CA VAL A 291 -4.45 7.11 -4.26
C VAL A 291 -4.37 5.98 -5.27
N LYS A 292 -3.87 6.28 -6.45
CA LYS A 292 -3.86 5.36 -7.59
C LYS A 292 -2.47 5.21 -8.18
N ALA A 293 -2.17 3.99 -8.65
CA ALA A 293 -0.97 3.66 -9.41
C ALA A 293 -1.33 2.65 -10.51
N GLY A 294 -1.47 3.13 -11.74
CA GLY A 294 -1.79 2.32 -12.91
C GLY A 294 -3.16 1.63 -12.87
N ALA A 295 -4.04 2.07 -11.97
CA ALA A 295 -5.33 1.42 -11.74
C ALA A 295 -6.44 1.98 -12.64
N SER A 296 -7.47 1.18 -12.88
CA SER A 296 -8.70 1.58 -13.56
C SER A 296 -9.41 2.73 -12.85
N ALA A 297 -10.33 3.39 -13.53
CA ALA A 297 -11.07 4.51 -12.95
C ALA A 297 -11.92 4.09 -11.75
N THR A 298 -11.98 4.96 -10.75
CA THR A 298 -12.92 4.87 -9.63
C THR A 298 -14.05 5.89 -9.85
N PHE A 299 -15.25 5.53 -9.49
CA PHE A 299 -16.43 6.35 -9.72
C PHE A 299 -17.07 6.76 -8.40
N ILE A 300 -17.48 8.02 -8.31
CA ILE A 300 -18.31 8.52 -7.20
C ILE A 300 -19.70 8.81 -7.75
N LYS A 301 -20.68 8.07 -7.27
CA LYS A 301 -22.08 8.31 -7.62
C LYS A 301 -22.72 9.23 -6.59
N ARG A 302 -23.17 10.39 -7.07
CA ARG A 302 -23.91 11.42 -6.31
C ARG A 302 -25.30 11.57 -6.89
N LYS A 303 -26.30 10.90 -6.33
CA LYS A 303 -27.68 10.87 -6.88
C LYS A 303 -27.68 10.41 -8.35
N LYS A 304 -27.77 11.33 -9.30
CA LYS A 304 -27.75 11.08 -10.75
C LYS A 304 -26.47 11.47 -11.46
N GLU A 305 -25.55 12.06 -10.73
CA GLU A 305 -24.22 12.45 -11.25
C GLU A 305 -23.21 11.38 -10.91
N VAL A 306 -22.33 11.11 -11.85
CA VAL A 306 -21.21 10.18 -11.67
C VAL A 306 -19.94 10.95 -11.97
N GLU A 307 -19.13 11.15 -10.93
CA GLU A 307 -17.78 11.73 -11.02
C GLU A 307 -16.79 10.58 -11.22
N LYS A 308 -15.78 10.79 -12.05
CA LYS A 308 -14.72 9.83 -12.37
C LYS A 308 -13.40 10.31 -11.79
N ILE A 309 -12.65 9.40 -11.16
CA ILE A 309 -11.30 9.60 -10.68
C ILE A 309 -10.38 8.66 -11.47
N GLU A 310 -9.45 9.24 -12.20
CA GLU A 310 -8.57 8.52 -13.13
C GLU A 310 -7.18 8.29 -12.55
N SER A 311 -6.47 7.34 -13.12
CA SER A 311 -5.03 7.15 -12.91
C SER A 311 -4.30 7.43 -14.22
N THR A 312 -3.25 8.22 -14.13
CA THR A 312 -2.36 8.55 -15.26
C THR A 312 -0.95 7.99 -15.05
N THR A 313 -0.70 7.43 -13.88
CA THR A 313 0.59 6.92 -13.44
C THR A 313 0.81 5.46 -13.79
N LEU A 314 2.05 5.01 -13.65
CA LEU A 314 2.41 3.61 -13.89
C LEU A 314 2.03 2.73 -12.69
N PRO A 315 1.81 1.41 -12.91
CA PRO A 315 1.68 0.44 -11.83
C PRO A 315 2.90 0.41 -10.91
N ILE A 316 2.69 -0.06 -9.66
CA ILE A 316 3.79 -0.29 -8.73
C ILE A 316 4.67 -1.44 -9.19
N GLY A 317 5.98 -1.32 -8.98
CA GLY A 317 6.99 -2.31 -9.41
C GLY A 317 7.62 -2.05 -10.78
N VAL A 318 7.10 -1.10 -11.57
CA VAL A 318 7.62 -0.78 -12.91
C VAL A 318 8.87 0.10 -12.83
N VAL A 319 8.81 1.16 -12.03
CA VAL A 319 9.87 2.17 -11.93
C VAL A 319 10.31 2.38 -10.48
N GLN A 320 11.56 2.79 -10.28
CA GLN A 320 12.08 3.01 -8.91
C GLN A 320 11.40 4.15 -8.17
N ASN A 321 11.19 5.27 -8.84
CA ASN A 321 10.51 6.43 -8.29
C ASN A 321 9.13 6.49 -8.94
N ILE A 322 8.14 6.05 -8.19
CA ILE A 322 6.75 6.09 -8.63
C ILE A 322 6.14 7.45 -8.28
N GLU A 323 5.44 8.02 -9.24
CA GLU A 323 4.50 9.11 -9.01
C GLU A 323 3.12 8.50 -8.75
N LEU A 324 2.37 9.10 -7.83
CA LEU A 324 1.03 8.63 -7.45
C LEU A 324 0.01 9.70 -7.80
N ASP A 325 -1.09 9.28 -8.40
CA ASP A 325 -2.26 10.14 -8.51
C ASP A 325 -2.95 10.18 -7.15
N ARG A 326 -3.14 11.39 -6.62
CA ARG A 326 -3.77 11.62 -5.32
C ARG A 326 -4.82 12.69 -5.43
N GLU A 327 -6.03 12.33 -5.00
CA GLU A 327 -7.18 13.22 -4.96
C GLU A 327 -7.95 13.06 -3.66
N GLU A 328 -8.57 14.12 -3.18
CA GLU A 328 -9.42 14.10 -2.01
C GLU A 328 -10.81 14.64 -2.36
N ARG A 329 -11.84 13.97 -1.86
CA ARG A 329 -13.25 14.37 -2.04
C ARG A 329 -13.99 14.29 -0.73
N ASN A 330 -14.87 15.26 -0.52
CA ASN A 330 -15.88 15.17 0.53
C ASN A 330 -17.05 14.35 0.04
N LEU A 331 -17.49 13.43 0.89
CA LEU A 331 -18.62 12.54 0.62
C LEU A 331 -19.78 12.84 1.57
N GLU A 332 -20.99 12.72 1.07
CA GLU A 332 -22.21 12.88 1.85
C GLU A 332 -22.89 11.52 2.08
N SER A 333 -23.84 11.49 3.00
CA SER A 333 -24.63 10.29 3.27
C SER A 333 -25.46 9.89 2.03
N GLY A 334 -25.35 8.64 1.64
CA GLY A 334 -26.03 8.09 0.46
C GLY A 334 -25.25 8.23 -0.85
N GLU A 335 -24.01 8.68 -0.81
CA GLU A 335 -23.08 8.63 -1.95
C GLU A 335 -22.33 7.30 -1.98
N TYR A 336 -21.93 6.87 -3.18
CA TYR A 336 -21.27 5.60 -3.41
C TYR A 336 -19.91 5.83 -4.06
N VAL A 337 -18.90 5.13 -3.56
CA VAL A 337 -17.59 4.98 -4.23
C VAL A 337 -17.54 3.60 -4.84
N ILE A 338 -17.30 3.52 -6.15
CA ILE A 338 -17.34 2.30 -6.94
C ILE A 338 -15.95 2.13 -7.55
N MET A 339 -15.23 1.13 -7.08
CA MET A 339 -13.92 0.75 -7.58
C MET A 339 -14.06 -0.45 -8.50
N VAL A 340 -13.37 -0.46 -9.61
CA VAL A 340 -13.41 -1.54 -10.60
C VAL A 340 -12.00 -1.89 -11.06
N THR A 341 -11.80 -3.14 -11.45
CA THR A 341 -10.59 -3.58 -12.15
C THR A 341 -10.82 -3.49 -13.67
N ASP A 342 -9.75 -3.64 -14.45
CA ASP A 342 -9.82 -3.62 -15.92
C ASP A 342 -10.70 -4.74 -16.48
N GLY A 343 -10.79 -5.88 -15.79
CA GLY A 343 -11.68 -6.97 -16.15
C GLY A 343 -13.15 -6.56 -16.28
N VAL A 344 -13.61 -5.58 -15.48
CA VAL A 344 -14.97 -5.02 -15.62
C VAL A 344 -15.08 -4.19 -16.89
N MET A 345 -14.03 -3.44 -17.23
CA MET A 345 -13.99 -2.64 -18.46
C MET A 345 -13.96 -3.53 -19.69
N ASP A 346 -13.15 -4.59 -19.66
CA ASP A 346 -13.00 -5.58 -20.74
C ASP A 346 -14.30 -6.35 -21.03
N ALA A 347 -15.17 -6.50 -20.03
CA ALA A 347 -16.47 -7.15 -20.19
C ALA A 347 -17.50 -6.28 -20.95
N LEU A 348 -17.22 -4.99 -21.15
CA LEU A 348 -18.09 -4.07 -21.85
C LEU A 348 -17.73 -4.00 -23.35
N PRO A 349 -18.70 -3.67 -24.23
CA PRO A 349 -18.48 -3.57 -25.66
C PRO A 349 -17.41 -2.54 -26.03
N GLU A 350 -16.49 -2.92 -26.90
CA GLU A 350 -15.39 -2.07 -27.36
C GLU A 350 -15.85 -0.70 -27.88
N GLY A 351 -15.07 0.34 -27.58
CA GLY A 351 -15.24 1.71 -28.11
C GLY A 351 -16.18 2.63 -27.32
N ALA A 352 -16.90 2.13 -26.30
CA ALA A 352 -17.75 2.95 -25.43
C ALA A 352 -17.82 2.40 -23.99
N GLN A 353 -16.77 1.71 -23.56
CA GLN A 353 -16.74 0.96 -22.29
C GLN A 353 -17.02 1.87 -21.09
N GLU A 354 -16.32 2.98 -21.00
CA GLU A 354 -16.48 3.92 -19.87
C GLU A 354 -17.83 4.60 -19.87
N GLU A 355 -18.29 5.06 -21.03
CA GLU A 355 -19.59 5.74 -21.16
C GLU A 355 -20.72 4.82 -20.73
N LYS A 356 -20.69 3.56 -21.13
CA LYS A 356 -21.67 2.54 -20.74
C LYS A 356 -21.61 2.21 -19.26
N LEU A 357 -20.39 2.12 -18.68
CA LEU A 357 -20.27 1.89 -17.26
C LEU A 357 -20.84 3.07 -16.45
N VAL A 358 -20.52 4.30 -16.85
CA VAL A 358 -21.08 5.52 -16.23
C VAL A 358 -22.60 5.56 -16.36
N GLU A 359 -23.16 5.22 -17.52
CA GLU A 359 -24.61 5.14 -17.74
C GLU A 359 -25.23 4.08 -16.82
N PHE A 360 -24.65 2.89 -16.78
CA PHE A 360 -25.09 1.80 -15.90
C PHE A 360 -25.05 2.21 -14.43
N ILE A 361 -23.95 2.81 -13.96
CA ILE A 361 -23.82 3.32 -12.59
C ILE A 361 -24.88 4.38 -12.30
N ARG A 362 -25.15 5.28 -13.25
CA ARG A 362 -26.13 6.35 -13.11
C ARG A 362 -27.58 5.82 -12.97
N GLU A 363 -27.94 4.84 -13.78
CA GLU A 363 -29.28 4.29 -13.84
C GLU A 363 -29.57 3.27 -12.73
N THR A 364 -28.55 2.58 -12.24
CA THR A 364 -28.73 1.58 -11.20
C THR A 364 -29.09 2.25 -9.88
N ASP A 365 -30.29 2.02 -9.37
CA ASP A 365 -30.63 2.30 -7.98
C ASP A 365 -29.86 1.28 -7.14
N ILE A 366 -28.70 1.70 -6.62
CA ILE A 366 -27.89 0.87 -5.72
C ILE A 366 -28.66 0.78 -4.40
N VAL A 367 -29.63 -0.07 -4.35
CA VAL A 367 -30.14 -0.60 -3.11
C VAL A 367 -29.08 -1.61 -2.68
N LEU A 368 -28.23 -1.26 -1.71
CA LEU A 368 -27.53 -2.25 -0.92
C LEU A 368 -28.58 -3.09 -0.21
N SER A 369 -29.22 -3.96 -0.95
CA SER A 369 -29.97 -5.02 -0.36
C SER A 369 -28.95 -5.94 0.25
N LEU A 370 -28.78 -5.81 1.54
CA LEU A 370 -28.26 -6.83 2.41
C LEU A 370 -29.11 -8.09 2.18
N ILE A 371 -28.77 -8.85 1.17
CA ILE A 371 -29.36 -10.14 0.96
C ILE A 371 -28.25 -11.16 1.11
N HIS A 372 -28.25 -11.68 2.30
CA HIS A 372 -27.89 -13.00 2.81
C HIS A 372 -26.44 -13.40 2.72
#